data_89d69ddc5a63d23be53d182b1864033f
#
_entry.id   89d69ddc5a63d23be53d182b1864033f
#
_cell.length_a   1.000
_cell.length_b   1.000
_cell.length_c   1.000
_cell.angle_alpha   90.00
_cell.angle_beta   90.00
_cell.angle_gamma   90.00
#
_symmetry.space_group_name_H-M   'P 1'
#
loop_
_entity.id
_entity.type
_entity.pdbx_description
1 polymer ?
#
loop_
_entity_poly.entity_id
_entity_poly.type
_entity_poly.pdbx_seq_one_letter_code
_entity_poly.pdbx_strand_id
1 'polypeptide(L)'
;MKALFCIIFLCVSVSSFGQTTPGTVSFTVTTIDNYKKYSPDHVMAIWVETGAGNFVKTLQVQADKRKKHLYTWNTKSGGYKVDAISGPTLSDHDKVTVTWNCKDTTGAVVKDGQYQIVTEYTDEHSQGPLTTVAFTKGTSAVKLTPAKQPWFTDMNLIYTPGNITGSLQSKR
;
A
#
# COMPACT_ATOMS: atom_id res chain seq x y z
N MET A 1 -27.81 -38.31 -48.62
CA MET A 1 -26.83 -37.22 -48.47
C MET A 1 -27.10 -36.54 -47.13
N LYS A 2 -26.20 -36.73 -46.13
CA LYS A 2 -26.32 -36.08 -44.82
C LYS A 2 -25.38 -34.85 -44.81
N ALA A 3 -25.95 -33.65 -44.73
CA ALA A 3 -25.18 -32.42 -44.63
C ALA A 3 -24.66 -32.24 -43.18
N LEU A 4 -23.34 -32.21 -43.03
CA LEU A 4 -22.67 -31.94 -41.75
C LEU A 4 -22.57 -30.43 -41.55
N PHE A 5 -23.35 -29.89 -40.61
CA PHE A 5 -23.32 -28.45 -40.25
C PHE A 5 -22.18 -28.23 -39.26
N CYS A 6 -21.07 -27.65 -39.74
CA CYS A 6 -19.94 -27.30 -38.89
C CYS A 6 -20.21 -25.91 -38.22
N ILE A 7 -20.56 -25.89 -36.94
CA ILE A 7 -20.71 -24.66 -36.16
C ILE A 7 -19.33 -24.19 -35.76
N ILE A 8 -18.84 -23.12 -36.37
CA ILE A 8 -17.60 -22.46 -35.98
C ILE A 8 -17.91 -21.58 -34.74
N PHE A 9 -17.41 -22.00 -33.56
CA PHE A 9 -17.51 -21.21 -32.33
C PHE A 9 -16.43 -20.13 -32.37
N LEU A 10 -16.83 -18.88 -32.69
CA LEU A 10 -15.94 -17.73 -32.67
C LEU A 10 -15.67 -17.33 -31.20
N CYS A 11 -14.53 -17.75 -30.64
CA CYS A 11 -14.07 -17.30 -29.33
C CYS A 11 -13.67 -15.82 -29.40
N VAL A 12 -14.58 -14.93 -29.03
CA VAL A 12 -14.26 -13.51 -28.80
C VAL A 12 -13.51 -13.40 -27.49
N SER A 13 -12.19 -13.25 -27.54
CA SER A 13 -11.38 -12.91 -26.38
C SER A 13 -11.65 -11.46 -25.97
N VAL A 14 -12.48 -11.26 -24.95
CA VAL A 14 -12.70 -9.95 -24.31
C VAL A 14 -11.44 -9.60 -23.53
N SER A 15 -10.59 -8.73 -24.08
CA SER A 15 -9.46 -8.15 -23.35
C SER A 15 -10.03 -7.24 -22.25
N SER A 16 -10.08 -7.75 -21.01
CA SER A 16 -10.45 -6.93 -19.83
C SER A 16 -9.30 -5.96 -19.55
N PHE A 17 -9.40 -4.74 -20.05
CA PHE A 17 -8.55 -3.64 -19.59
C PHE A 17 -8.93 -3.37 -18.14
N GLY A 18 -8.05 -3.73 -17.20
CA GLY A 18 -8.28 -3.45 -15.78
C GLY A 18 -8.51 -1.95 -15.56
N GLN A 19 -9.64 -1.59 -14.97
CA GLN A 19 -9.98 -0.20 -14.66
C GLN A 19 -8.91 0.43 -13.75
N THR A 20 -8.63 1.72 -13.95
CA THR A 20 -7.72 2.51 -13.12
C THR A 20 -8.46 3.76 -12.63
N THR A 21 -8.86 3.78 -11.38
CA THR A 21 -9.51 4.93 -10.74
C THR A 21 -8.46 5.75 -10.02
N PRO A 22 -8.27 7.05 -10.34
CA PRO A 22 -7.47 7.93 -9.49
C PRO A 22 -8.04 7.97 -8.08
N GLY A 23 -7.23 8.34 -7.11
CA GLY A 23 -7.74 8.44 -5.74
C GLY A 23 -6.65 8.78 -4.75
N THR A 24 -7.05 8.89 -3.50
CA THR A 24 -6.16 9.16 -2.38
C THR A 24 -6.50 8.24 -1.22
N VAL A 25 -5.48 7.65 -0.64
CA VAL A 25 -5.55 6.94 0.64
C VAL A 25 -4.92 7.81 1.71
N SER A 26 -5.61 8.04 2.81
CA SER A 26 -5.03 8.55 4.06
C SER A 26 -4.98 7.40 5.05
N PHE A 27 -3.82 7.13 5.61
CA PHE A 27 -3.62 6.08 6.61
C PHE A 27 -2.93 6.64 7.83
N THR A 28 -3.49 6.35 9.00
CA THR A 28 -2.99 6.75 10.31
C THR A 28 -2.70 5.51 11.13
N VAL A 29 -1.62 5.55 11.89
CA VAL A 29 -1.21 4.49 12.82
C VAL A 29 -0.42 5.09 13.98
N THR A 30 -0.58 4.52 15.16
CA THR A 30 0.26 4.76 16.34
C THR A 30 0.96 3.46 16.70
N THR A 31 2.29 3.45 16.77
CA THR A 31 3.05 2.31 17.29
C THR A 31 2.95 2.27 18.80
N ILE A 32 3.19 1.11 19.41
CA ILE A 32 3.21 0.90 20.86
C ILE A 32 4.59 0.39 21.23
N ASP A 33 5.18 0.97 22.27
CA ASP A 33 6.49 0.55 22.79
C ASP A 33 6.52 -0.95 23.07
N ASN A 34 7.48 -1.67 22.50
CA ASN A 34 7.69 -3.08 22.77
C ASN A 34 8.84 -3.34 23.75
N TYR A 35 9.38 -2.26 24.36
CA TYR A 35 10.37 -2.28 25.45
C TYR A 35 11.66 -3.02 25.08
N LYS A 36 12.16 -2.85 23.85
CA LYS A 36 13.42 -3.40 23.41
C LYS A 36 14.60 -2.47 23.71
N LYS A 37 15.77 -2.84 23.23
CA LYS A 37 17.05 -2.24 23.61
C LYS A 37 17.15 -0.72 23.43
N TYR A 38 16.48 -0.17 22.41
CA TYR A 38 16.59 1.26 22.07
C TYR A 38 15.31 2.04 22.34
N SER A 39 14.29 1.34 22.88
CA SER A 39 13.03 1.96 23.26
C SER A 39 13.22 3.23 24.13
N PRO A 40 12.47 4.30 23.93
CA PRO A 40 11.40 4.46 22.93
C PRO A 40 11.89 4.76 21.50
N ASP A 41 13.19 4.94 21.29
CA ASP A 41 13.75 5.23 19.97
C ASP A 41 13.54 4.06 19.01
N HIS A 42 12.82 4.29 17.93
CA HIS A 42 12.54 3.26 16.93
C HIS A 42 12.66 3.78 15.50
N VAL A 43 12.90 2.86 14.56
CA VAL A 43 12.84 3.11 13.13
C VAL A 43 11.59 2.49 12.56
N MET A 44 10.97 3.13 11.56
CA MET A 44 9.70 2.70 10.99
C MET A 44 9.68 2.88 9.47
N ALA A 45 8.98 1.97 8.78
CA ALA A 45 8.60 2.12 7.38
C ALA A 45 7.11 1.86 7.20
N ILE A 46 6.49 2.62 6.30
CA ILE A 46 5.11 2.44 5.85
C ILE A 46 5.12 2.39 4.32
N TRP A 47 4.54 1.32 3.75
CA TRP A 47 4.51 1.14 2.30
C TRP A 47 3.22 0.51 1.83
N VAL A 48 3.03 0.49 0.51
CA VAL A 48 1.89 -0.12 -0.17
C VAL A 48 2.33 -1.40 -0.85
N GLU A 49 1.51 -2.43 -0.75
CA GLU A 49 1.58 -3.65 -1.55
C GLU A 49 0.25 -3.90 -2.28
N THR A 50 0.28 -4.67 -3.36
CA THR A 50 -0.93 -5.28 -3.91
C THR A 50 -1.50 -6.31 -2.95
N GLY A 51 -2.75 -6.74 -3.11
CA GLY A 51 -3.33 -7.83 -2.32
C GLY A 51 -2.57 -9.17 -2.44
N ALA A 52 -1.75 -9.35 -3.48
CA ALA A 52 -0.85 -10.49 -3.66
C ALA A 52 0.52 -10.30 -2.96
N GLY A 53 0.74 -9.19 -2.24
CA GLY A 53 1.97 -8.91 -1.52
C GLY A 53 3.13 -8.38 -2.37
N ASN A 54 2.87 -7.92 -3.60
CA ASN A 54 3.90 -7.28 -4.42
C ASN A 54 4.05 -5.82 -4.01
N PHE A 55 5.29 -5.38 -3.82
CA PHE A 55 5.62 -4.00 -3.48
C PHE A 55 5.14 -3.02 -4.57
N VAL A 56 4.53 -1.91 -4.13
CA VAL A 56 4.05 -0.84 -5.01
C VAL A 56 4.84 0.44 -4.79
N LYS A 57 4.90 0.91 -3.54
CA LYS A 57 5.56 2.18 -3.22
C LYS A 57 5.79 2.31 -1.72
N THR A 58 6.92 2.89 -1.35
CA THR A 58 7.14 3.38 0.02
C THR A 58 6.39 4.70 0.22
N LEU A 59 5.72 4.86 1.36
CA LEU A 59 5.04 6.12 1.73
C LEU A 59 5.88 6.94 2.69
N GLN A 60 6.49 6.28 3.67
CA GLN A 60 7.34 6.93 4.67
C GLN A 60 8.39 5.97 5.21
N VAL A 61 9.59 6.49 5.47
CA VAL A 61 10.64 5.82 6.24
C VAL A 61 11.19 6.81 7.26
N GLN A 62 11.07 6.47 8.53
CA GLN A 62 11.66 7.19 9.66
C GLN A 62 12.84 6.35 10.18
N ALA A 63 14.02 6.58 9.64
CA ALA A 63 15.19 5.77 9.95
C ALA A 63 16.47 6.48 9.52
N ASP A 64 17.46 6.51 10.42
CA ASP A 64 18.84 6.86 10.11
C ASP A 64 19.69 5.57 9.98
N LYS A 65 20.66 5.37 10.84
CA LYS A 65 21.63 4.26 10.78
C LYS A 65 21.01 2.87 10.93
N ARG A 66 19.84 2.75 11.60
CA ARG A 66 19.18 1.47 11.85
C ARG A 66 18.21 1.03 10.75
N LYS A 67 18.08 1.77 9.66
CA LYS A 67 17.21 1.44 8.51
C LYS A 67 17.38 -0.01 8.01
N LYS A 68 18.57 -0.55 8.08
CA LYS A 68 18.90 -1.94 7.71
C LYS A 68 18.14 -3.01 8.51
N HIS A 69 17.55 -2.67 9.66
CA HIS A 69 16.80 -3.58 10.51
C HIS A 69 15.29 -3.61 10.24
N LEU A 70 14.81 -2.80 9.30
CA LEU A 70 13.48 -2.92 8.68
C LEU A 70 13.51 -4.04 7.62
N TYR A 71 13.58 -5.28 8.05
CA TYR A 71 13.93 -6.41 7.19
C TYR A 71 12.88 -6.70 6.11
N THR A 72 11.59 -6.64 6.49
CA THR A 72 10.51 -6.87 5.54
C THR A 72 10.47 -5.77 4.48
N TRP A 73 10.51 -4.51 4.91
CA TRP A 73 10.53 -3.38 3.98
C TRP A 73 11.76 -3.43 3.05
N ASN A 74 12.95 -3.71 3.57
CA ASN A 74 14.16 -3.81 2.76
C ASN A 74 14.05 -4.90 1.69
N THR A 75 13.54 -6.07 2.06
CA THR A 75 13.31 -7.19 1.13
C THR A 75 12.30 -6.81 0.04
N LYS A 76 11.18 -6.18 0.43
CA LYS A 76 10.10 -5.81 -0.47
C LYS A 76 10.47 -4.65 -1.40
N SER A 77 11.15 -3.64 -0.90
CA SER A 77 11.56 -2.46 -1.67
C SER A 77 12.77 -2.69 -2.59
N GLY A 78 13.38 -3.87 -2.57
CA GLY A 78 14.56 -4.21 -3.35
C GLY A 78 15.85 -3.56 -2.84
N GLY A 79 15.95 -3.36 -1.53
CA GLY A 79 17.16 -2.92 -0.84
C GLY A 79 17.34 -1.41 -0.75
N TYR A 80 16.80 -0.82 0.28
CA TYR A 80 17.03 0.57 0.72
C TYR A 80 16.63 1.69 -0.25
N LYS A 81 15.88 1.41 -1.31
CA LYS A 81 15.37 2.45 -2.20
C LYS A 81 14.25 3.20 -1.50
N VAL A 82 14.49 4.47 -1.19
CA VAL A 82 13.49 5.36 -0.62
C VAL A 82 12.94 6.23 -1.74
N ASP A 83 11.68 6.02 -2.08
CA ASP A 83 10.92 6.76 -3.08
C ASP A 83 9.83 7.64 -2.41
N ALA A 84 10.03 7.98 -1.14
CA ALA A 84 9.08 8.65 -0.28
C ALA A 84 9.75 9.60 0.72
N ILE A 85 8.95 10.20 1.58
CA ILE A 85 9.41 11.03 2.69
C ILE A 85 10.27 10.17 3.63
N SER A 86 11.53 10.59 3.84
CA SER A 86 12.40 10.00 4.84
C SER A 86 12.70 11.01 5.95
N GLY A 87 12.85 10.52 7.16
CA GLY A 87 13.15 11.32 8.34
C GLY A 87 14.09 10.60 9.31
N PRO A 88 14.46 11.27 10.41
CA PRO A 88 15.31 10.67 11.46
C PRO A 88 14.59 9.50 12.15
N THR A 89 15.33 8.81 13.01
CA THR A 89 14.77 7.86 13.98
C THR A 89 13.72 8.58 14.84
N LEU A 90 12.60 7.93 15.09
CA LEU A 90 11.54 8.43 15.97
C LEU A 90 11.97 8.22 17.43
N SER A 91 11.73 9.23 18.27
CA SER A 91 11.99 9.18 19.73
C SER A 91 10.74 8.87 20.56
N ASP A 92 9.57 8.89 19.93
CA ASP A 92 8.28 8.71 20.56
C ASP A 92 7.34 7.88 19.70
N HIS A 93 6.41 7.18 20.35
CA HIS A 93 5.36 6.41 19.69
C HIS A 93 4.14 7.28 19.35
N ASP A 94 4.38 8.39 18.68
CA ASP A 94 3.35 9.31 18.26
C ASP A 94 2.54 8.81 17.08
N LYS A 95 1.38 9.44 16.89
CA LYS A 95 0.53 9.18 15.75
C LYS A 95 1.18 9.63 14.44
N VAL A 96 1.34 8.70 13.51
CA VAL A 96 1.85 8.96 12.17
C VAL A 96 0.72 8.88 11.16
N THR A 97 0.66 9.85 10.24
CA THR A 97 -0.30 9.86 9.12
C THR A 97 0.45 9.97 7.82
N VAL A 98 0.14 9.07 6.89
CA VAL A 98 0.68 9.07 5.53
C VAL A 98 -0.44 9.19 4.50
N THR A 99 -0.09 9.69 3.31
CA THR A 99 -1.00 9.79 2.18
C THR A 99 -0.41 9.09 0.96
N TRP A 100 -1.24 8.32 0.26
CA TRP A 100 -0.91 7.71 -1.02
C TRP A 100 -1.87 8.19 -2.11
N ASN A 101 -1.33 8.70 -3.20
CA ASN A 101 -2.08 9.21 -4.36
C ASN A 101 -2.46 8.12 -5.37
N CYS A 102 -2.48 6.86 -4.97
CA CYS A 102 -2.77 5.69 -5.80
C CYS A 102 -1.86 5.55 -7.04
N LYS A 103 -0.61 6.03 -6.94
CA LYS A 103 0.41 5.89 -7.99
C LYS A 103 1.54 4.99 -7.50
N ASP A 104 2.15 4.28 -8.46
CA ASP A 104 3.36 3.50 -8.23
C ASP A 104 4.63 4.38 -8.24
N THR A 105 5.81 3.75 -8.20
CA THR A 105 7.11 4.42 -8.24
C THR A 105 7.40 5.12 -9.56
N THR A 106 6.70 4.77 -10.64
CA THR A 106 6.83 5.42 -11.96
C THR A 106 5.92 6.65 -12.09
N GLY A 107 5.01 6.86 -11.14
CA GLY A 107 3.99 7.91 -11.18
C GLY A 107 2.72 7.52 -11.92
N ALA A 108 2.60 6.28 -12.39
CA ALA A 108 1.40 5.77 -13.03
C ALA A 108 0.33 5.42 -11.98
N VAL A 109 -0.93 5.73 -12.28
CA VAL A 109 -2.06 5.30 -11.45
C VAL A 109 -2.17 3.77 -11.52
N VAL A 110 -2.16 3.12 -10.37
CA VAL A 110 -2.26 1.66 -10.31
C VAL A 110 -3.67 1.17 -10.62
N LYS A 111 -3.80 -0.06 -11.11
CA LYS A 111 -5.09 -0.70 -11.42
C LYS A 111 -5.99 -0.78 -10.20
N ASP A 112 -7.30 -0.86 -10.43
CA ASP A 112 -8.26 -1.13 -9.38
C ASP A 112 -8.12 -2.58 -8.90
N GLY A 113 -8.33 -2.81 -7.60
CA GLY A 113 -8.15 -4.12 -6.99
C GLY A 113 -7.82 -4.07 -5.50
N GLN A 114 -7.35 -5.19 -4.98
CA GLN A 114 -6.94 -5.32 -3.58
C GLN A 114 -5.54 -4.75 -3.37
N TYR A 115 -5.42 -3.93 -2.34
CA TYR A 115 -4.17 -3.34 -1.85
C TYR A 115 -4.08 -3.46 -0.35
N GLN A 116 -2.89 -3.26 0.17
CA GLN A 116 -2.65 -3.21 1.61
C GLN A 116 -1.60 -2.16 1.96
N ILE A 117 -1.82 -1.47 3.07
CA ILE A 117 -0.81 -0.64 3.71
C ILE A 117 -0.13 -1.51 4.75
N VAL A 118 1.19 -1.58 4.68
CA VAL A 118 2.03 -2.33 5.61
C VAL A 118 2.85 -1.36 6.43
N THR A 119 2.93 -1.60 7.72
CA THR A 119 3.77 -0.85 8.66
C THR A 119 4.69 -1.82 9.38
N GLU A 120 5.98 -1.53 9.38
CA GLU A 120 7.03 -2.22 10.14
C GLU A 120 7.77 -1.20 10.98
N TYR A 121 8.05 -1.52 12.25
CA TYR A 121 8.97 -0.73 13.06
C TYR A 121 9.89 -1.65 13.89
N THR A 122 11.02 -1.13 14.33
CA THR A 122 11.88 -1.83 15.30
C THR A 122 12.65 -0.86 16.18
N ASP A 123 12.75 -1.19 17.45
CA ASP A 123 13.55 -0.50 18.48
C ASP A 123 14.76 -1.35 18.93
N GLU A 124 15.14 -2.35 18.11
CA GLU A 124 16.35 -3.17 18.29
C GLU A 124 17.07 -3.46 16.95
N HIS A 125 18.13 -4.28 16.97
CA HIS A 125 18.87 -4.71 15.78
C HIS A 125 18.34 -6.03 15.20
N SER A 126 17.02 -6.19 15.17
CA SER A 126 16.34 -7.38 14.63
C SER A 126 15.00 -7.00 14.01
N GLN A 127 14.33 -7.98 13.40
CA GLN A 127 12.97 -7.84 12.91
C GLN A 127 12.05 -7.39 14.04
N GLY A 128 11.35 -6.31 13.82
CA GLY A 128 10.34 -5.80 14.75
C GLY A 128 8.91 -6.17 14.37
N PRO A 129 7.92 -5.63 15.08
CA PRO A 129 6.51 -5.80 14.77
C PRO A 129 6.13 -5.32 13.37
N LEU A 130 5.15 -6.02 12.79
CA LEU A 130 4.58 -5.71 11.48
C LEU A 130 3.05 -5.78 11.54
N THR A 131 2.37 -4.85 10.88
CA THR A 131 0.93 -4.88 10.69
C THR A 131 0.57 -4.58 9.24
N THR A 132 -0.62 -5.05 8.85
CA THR A 132 -1.15 -4.90 7.49
C THR A 132 -2.62 -4.50 7.54
N VAL A 133 -3.00 -3.49 6.78
CA VAL A 133 -4.40 -3.06 6.62
C VAL A 133 -4.78 -3.16 5.15
N ALA A 134 -5.59 -4.17 4.83
CA ALA A 134 -6.06 -4.43 3.47
C ALA A 134 -7.31 -3.60 3.14
N PHE A 135 -7.44 -3.16 1.88
CA PHE A 135 -8.59 -2.44 1.37
C PHE A 135 -8.76 -2.67 -0.14
N THR A 136 -9.93 -2.34 -0.67
CA THR A 136 -10.21 -2.37 -2.11
C THR A 136 -10.12 -0.96 -2.68
N LYS A 137 -9.24 -0.76 -3.65
CA LYS A 137 -9.18 0.44 -4.48
C LYS A 137 -10.10 0.25 -5.69
N GLY A 138 -10.93 1.26 -5.97
CA GLY A 138 -11.89 1.25 -7.09
C GLY A 138 -12.71 2.53 -7.09
N THR A 139 -13.94 2.48 -7.62
CA THR A 139 -14.84 3.63 -7.74
C THR A 139 -15.57 3.99 -6.45
N SER A 140 -15.54 3.12 -5.44
CA SER A 140 -16.22 3.32 -4.15
C SER A 140 -15.24 3.75 -3.07
N ALA A 141 -15.64 4.71 -2.24
CA ALA A 141 -14.88 5.11 -1.06
C ALA A 141 -14.84 3.99 -0.01
N VAL A 142 -13.73 3.90 0.72
CA VAL A 142 -13.53 2.93 1.80
C VAL A 142 -13.10 3.66 3.06
N LYS A 143 -13.70 3.30 4.20
CA LYS A 143 -13.26 3.75 5.53
C LYS A 143 -13.14 2.54 6.44
N LEU A 144 -11.95 2.35 7.01
CA LEU A 144 -11.64 1.24 7.91
C LEU A 144 -11.06 1.79 9.21
N THR A 145 -11.47 1.19 10.32
CA THR A 145 -10.89 1.42 11.63
C THR A 145 -10.52 0.06 12.22
N PRO A 146 -9.34 -0.48 11.87
CA PRO A 146 -8.89 -1.78 12.37
C PRO A 146 -8.82 -1.79 13.90
N ALA A 147 -9.10 -2.94 14.48
CA ALA A 147 -8.97 -3.12 15.91
C ALA A 147 -7.50 -2.93 16.36
N LYS A 148 -7.32 -2.49 17.62
CA LYS A 148 -6.01 -2.43 18.27
C LYS A 148 -5.32 -3.79 18.21
N GLN A 149 -4.03 -3.78 17.91
CA GLN A 149 -3.13 -4.93 17.94
C GLN A 149 -2.10 -4.77 19.08
N PRO A 150 -1.34 -5.79 19.45
CA PRO A 150 -0.38 -5.70 20.55
C PRO A 150 0.59 -4.50 20.44
N TRP A 151 1.02 -4.18 19.20
CA TRP A 151 2.06 -3.19 18.94
C TRP A 151 1.60 -2.01 18.07
N PHE A 152 0.29 -1.96 17.70
CA PHE A 152 -0.28 -0.93 16.85
C PHE A 152 -1.68 -0.53 17.33
N THR A 153 -1.95 0.77 17.39
CA THR A 153 -3.25 1.33 17.77
C THR A 153 -3.63 2.50 16.86
N ASP A 154 -4.83 3.02 17.05
CA ASP A 154 -5.37 4.18 16.32
C ASP A 154 -5.28 4.07 14.80
N MET A 155 -5.31 2.84 14.29
CA MET A 155 -5.29 2.61 12.87
C MET A 155 -6.57 3.10 12.21
N ASN A 156 -6.42 3.95 11.21
CA ASN A 156 -7.54 4.44 10.41
C ASN A 156 -7.10 4.57 8.96
N LEU A 157 -7.89 3.99 8.05
CA LEU A 157 -7.65 4.07 6.62
C LEU A 157 -8.87 4.66 5.93
N ILE A 158 -8.66 5.70 5.14
CA ILE A 158 -9.69 6.34 4.32
C ILE A 158 -9.18 6.34 2.87
N TYR A 159 -9.89 5.64 2.00
CA TYR A 159 -9.69 5.74 0.56
C TYR A 159 -10.81 6.57 -0.05
N THR A 160 -10.44 7.60 -0.79
CA THR A 160 -11.36 8.46 -1.53
C THR A 160 -11.04 8.34 -3.03
N PRO A 161 -11.96 7.79 -3.86
CA PRO A 161 -11.77 7.76 -5.29
C PRO A 161 -11.80 9.17 -5.86
N GLY A 162 -10.94 9.44 -6.82
CA GLY A 162 -10.98 10.66 -7.62
C GLY A 162 -12.02 10.57 -8.72
N ASN A 163 -12.40 11.73 -9.26
CA ASN A 163 -13.29 11.77 -10.41
C ASN A 163 -12.62 11.17 -11.64
N ILE A 164 -13.26 10.19 -12.25
CA ILE A 164 -12.89 9.71 -13.59
C ILE A 164 -13.39 10.77 -14.56
N THR A 165 -12.54 11.75 -14.88
CA THR A 165 -12.85 12.67 -15.99
C THR A 165 -12.67 11.89 -17.28
N GLY A 166 -13.71 11.16 -17.68
CA GLY A 166 -13.77 10.50 -18.98
C GLY A 166 -13.77 11.56 -20.05
N SER A 167 -12.69 11.71 -20.77
CA SER A 167 -12.72 12.40 -22.04
C SER A 167 -13.52 11.55 -23.03
N LEU A 168 -14.83 11.70 -23.03
CA LEU A 168 -15.65 11.36 -24.20
C LEU A 168 -15.25 12.34 -25.30
N GLN A 169 -14.15 12.07 -25.98
CA GLN A 169 -13.88 12.69 -27.26
C GLN A 169 -14.93 12.14 -28.23
N SER A 170 -16.02 12.88 -28.37
CA SER A 170 -16.94 12.74 -29.49
C SER A 170 -16.15 12.92 -30.77
N LYS A 171 -15.86 11.83 -31.48
CA LYS A 171 -15.50 11.91 -32.90
C LYS A 171 -16.76 12.32 -33.65
N ARG A 172 -16.82 13.59 -34.05
CA ARG A 172 -17.65 14.03 -35.18
C ARG A 172 -16.91 13.78 -36.47
#